data_cad482038678c1b8db8dbcd729a9efb6
#
_entry.id   cad482038678c1b8db8dbcd729a9efb6
#
_cell.length_a   1.000
_cell.length_b   1.000
_cell.length_c   1.000
_cell.angle_alpha   90.00
_cell.angle_beta   90.00
_cell.angle_gamma   90.00
#
_symmetry.space_group_name_H-M   'P 1'
#
loop_
_entity.id
_entity.type
_entity.pdbx_description
1 polymer ?
#
loop_
_entity_poly.entity_id
_entity_poly.type
_entity_poly.pdbx_seq_one_letter_code
_entity_poly.pdbx_strand_id
1 'polypeptide(L)'
;MTALTSPACRPGGWPEDAPPRSALFSLNPEGHSGDDLEDLASYFRRLSEDHCMLPWTLAFRSVVPLIGSGSTGWRAKMACYCYGLATSGVTELADSWAKALNHATGRNDLQLHTLVPLKAVVPPTKLLSPIERFCPICYAHDESSERPKYNRLLWAVDCVAACPLHCVQLQAVDKSNRNNDNPFWLHRQGKRASASSFWLPGISRVNGRSLASDVGKPAREEDVQFARLVADLVDDLHHHPHEFHDVGAPTNFLRYATEVLFAGNLSHFARHLGVSKGALHGWTSGKTRPSLPRLALIAFCCGAAISDVILGNKVMLFKRPAPARPTQLCVRKRKGARRPRNELRQEFEQIVESGRASSAREAADLLDVSTKFLRSLSPTLNQQLVDAGQERVRRTARELEDLKFDEFRKSFDAIVAKREKPVRRRIQQDVFERTGLSFRYKQAGIFLERVRCLAGVDASSGAGGRKSGGGRRRRQENRPAMD
;
A
#
# COMPACT_ATOMS: atom_id res chain seq x y z
N MET A 1 16.25 -23.53 -5.41
CA MET A 1 16.02 -22.83 -6.66
C MET A 1 17.28 -22.03 -6.94
N THR A 2 18.10 -22.56 -7.81
CA THR A 2 19.34 -21.99 -8.27
C THR A 2 19.05 -20.69 -9.01
N ALA A 3 19.71 -19.61 -8.62
CA ALA A 3 19.74 -18.39 -9.40
C ALA A 3 20.22 -18.73 -10.80
N LEU A 4 19.42 -18.40 -11.80
CA LEU A 4 19.84 -18.36 -13.18
C LEU A 4 20.81 -17.18 -13.32
N THR A 5 22.10 -17.43 -13.05
CA THR A 5 23.16 -16.63 -13.62
C THR A 5 23.18 -16.94 -15.09
N SER A 6 22.49 -16.13 -15.89
CA SER A 6 22.64 -16.13 -17.34
C SER A 6 24.12 -15.85 -17.62
N PRO A 7 24.82 -16.69 -18.39
CA PRO A 7 26.17 -16.36 -18.82
C PRO A 7 26.08 -15.07 -19.61
N ALA A 8 26.86 -14.08 -19.23
CA ALA A 8 26.99 -12.84 -19.93
C ALA A 8 27.51 -13.10 -21.35
N CYS A 9 26.62 -13.26 -22.32
CA CYS A 9 26.96 -12.98 -23.71
C CYS A 9 27.27 -11.50 -23.79
N ARG A 10 28.53 -11.12 -23.64
CA ARG A 10 29.01 -9.81 -24.10
C ARG A 10 29.03 -9.86 -25.61
N PRO A 11 28.15 -9.16 -26.34
CA PRO A 11 28.38 -8.92 -27.76
C PRO A 11 29.68 -8.12 -27.82
N GLY A 12 30.66 -8.55 -28.58
CA GLY A 12 31.90 -7.82 -28.79
C GLY A 12 31.59 -6.38 -29.18
N GLY A 13 32.14 -5.42 -28.43
CA GLY A 13 32.09 -4.01 -28.80
C GLY A 13 31.40 -3.04 -27.83
N TRP A 14 30.99 -3.46 -26.63
CA TRP A 14 30.53 -2.50 -25.63
C TRP A 14 31.73 -1.80 -25.00
N PRO A 15 31.71 -0.45 -24.86
CA PRO A 15 32.77 0.29 -24.15
C PRO A 15 32.89 -0.25 -22.71
N GLU A 16 34.10 -0.33 -22.18
CA GLU A 16 34.36 -0.75 -20.78
C GLU A 16 33.67 0.17 -19.78
N ASP A 17 33.37 1.40 -20.17
CA ASP A 17 32.71 2.46 -19.38
C ASP A 17 31.18 2.44 -19.50
N ALA A 18 30.57 1.45 -20.18
CA ALA A 18 29.12 1.37 -20.29
C ALA A 18 28.50 1.18 -18.88
N PRO A 19 27.50 1.99 -18.51
CA PRO A 19 26.86 1.87 -17.21
C PRO A 19 26.26 0.47 -17.02
N PRO A 20 26.26 -0.07 -15.79
CA PRO A 20 25.71 -1.37 -15.53
C PRO A 20 24.23 -1.43 -15.98
N ARG A 21 23.85 -2.50 -16.66
CA ARG A 21 22.47 -2.68 -17.12
C ARG A 21 21.52 -2.72 -15.92
N SER A 22 20.49 -1.88 -15.94
CA SER A 22 19.40 -1.95 -14.98
C SER A 22 18.55 -3.20 -15.18
N ALA A 23 18.00 -3.76 -14.10
CA ALA A 23 17.12 -4.93 -14.17
C ALA A 23 15.71 -4.55 -14.65
N LEU A 24 15.29 -3.31 -14.47
CA LEU A 24 14.03 -2.71 -14.89
C LEU A 24 14.30 -1.48 -15.76
N PHE A 25 13.31 -1.06 -16.54
CA PHE A 25 13.41 0.17 -17.32
C PHE A 25 13.72 1.36 -16.42
N SER A 26 14.60 2.24 -16.88
CA SER A 26 14.90 3.51 -16.20
C SER A 26 13.85 4.56 -16.59
N LEU A 27 12.59 4.31 -16.24
CA LEU A 27 11.48 5.21 -16.51
C LEU A 27 11.70 6.55 -15.79
N ASN A 28 11.40 7.66 -16.46
CA ASN A 28 11.44 8.97 -15.82
C ASN A 28 10.17 9.18 -14.98
N PRO A 29 10.31 9.65 -13.73
CA PRO A 29 9.18 10.15 -12.97
C PRO A 29 8.57 11.37 -13.66
N GLU A 30 7.28 11.59 -13.45
CA GLU A 30 6.55 12.72 -13.97
C GLU A 30 6.54 13.89 -12.98
N GLY A 31 6.41 15.10 -13.51
CA GLY A 31 6.37 16.33 -12.72
C GLY A 31 7.71 16.73 -12.13
N HIS A 32 7.87 18.03 -11.91
CA HIS A 32 9.14 18.63 -11.45
C HIS A 32 8.95 19.64 -10.32
N SER A 33 7.71 20.02 -10.01
CA SER A 33 7.37 20.98 -8.95
C SER A 33 6.61 20.30 -7.82
N GLY A 34 6.56 20.90 -6.66
CA GLY A 34 5.93 20.33 -5.47
C GLY A 34 4.43 20.03 -5.62
N ASP A 35 3.73 20.74 -6.49
CA ASP A 35 2.32 20.51 -6.79
C ASP A 35 2.07 19.46 -7.88
N ASP A 36 3.09 19.13 -8.69
CA ASP A 36 3.00 18.19 -9.81
C ASP A 36 3.90 16.95 -9.65
N LEU A 37 4.76 16.88 -8.66
CA LEU A 37 5.70 15.79 -8.43
C LEU A 37 4.98 14.44 -8.27
N GLU A 38 5.36 13.46 -9.08
CA GLU A 38 4.81 12.10 -9.02
C GLU A 38 5.16 11.40 -7.70
N ASP A 39 4.24 10.64 -7.12
CA ASP A 39 4.52 9.79 -5.96
C ASP A 39 5.16 8.44 -6.38
N LEU A 40 5.94 7.86 -5.46
CA LEU A 40 6.65 6.60 -5.72
C LEU A 40 5.69 5.44 -6.05
N ALA A 41 4.48 5.43 -5.47
CA ALA A 41 3.50 4.39 -5.74
C ALA A 41 2.98 4.49 -7.18
N SER A 42 2.74 5.71 -7.68
CA SER A 42 2.35 5.98 -9.06
C SER A 42 3.46 5.59 -10.03
N TYR A 43 4.68 6.05 -9.77
CA TYR A 43 5.86 5.68 -10.55
C TYR A 43 5.97 4.16 -10.72
N PHE A 44 5.86 3.41 -9.61
CA PHE A 44 5.93 1.95 -9.64
C PHE A 44 4.80 1.31 -10.46
N ARG A 45 3.60 1.88 -10.46
CA ARG A 45 2.48 1.42 -11.28
C ARG A 45 2.77 1.60 -12.77
N ARG A 46 3.21 2.79 -13.18
CA ARG A 46 3.60 3.08 -14.56
C ARG A 46 4.75 2.17 -15.02
N LEU A 47 5.76 2.00 -14.18
CA LEU A 47 6.86 1.07 -14.44
C LEU A 47 6.36 -0.36 -14.67
N SER A 48 5.34 -0.78 -13.92
CA SER A 48 4.73 -2.11 -14.08
C SER A 48 3.97 -2.24 -15.40
N GLU A 49 3.31 -1.17 -15.84
CA GLU A 49 2.61 -1.11 -17.13
C GLU A 49 3.60 -1.19 -18.30
N ASP A 50 4.70 -0.46 -18.25
CA ASP A 50 5.77 -0.50 -19.27
C ASP A 50 6.43 -1.88 -19.37
N HIS A 51 6.49 -2.61 -18.25
CA HIS A 51 6.92 -4.01 -18.25
C HIS A 51 5.82 -4.99 -18.63
N CYS A 52 4.62 -4.54 -19.01
CA CYS A 52 3.45 -5.38 -19.27
C CYS A 52 3.17 -6.38 -18.15
N MET A 53 3.42 -6.00 -16.89
CA MET A 53 3.28 -6.84 -15.70
C MET A 53 2.28 -6.23 -14.72
N LEU A 54 1.63 -7.11 -13.95
CA LEU A 54 0.85 -6.64 -12.79
C LEU A 54 1.81 -6.10 -11.71
N PRO A 55 1.52 -4.96 -11.06
CA PRO A 55 2.39 -4.35 -10.06
C PRO A 55 2.85 -5.31 -8.96
N TRP A 56 1.95 -6.17 -8.45
CA TRP A 56 2.34 -7.14 -7.44
C TRP A 56 3.31 -8.21 -7.98
N THR A 57 3.19 -8.60 -9.27
CA THR A 57 4.10 -9.57 -9.88
C THR A 57 5.49 -8.96 -10.03
N LEU A 58 5.56 -7.72 -10.51
CA LEU A 58 6.82 -6.99 -10.61
C LEU A 58 7.44 -6.78 -9.22
N ALA A 59 6.64 -6.36 -8.23
CA ALA A 59 7.10 -6.19 -6.86
C ALA A 59 7.73 -7.47 -6.30
N PHE A 60 7.02 -8.61 -6.39
CA PHE A 60 7.53 -9.88 -5.85
C PHE A 60 8.74 -10.44 -6.57
N ARG A 61 8.84 -10.21 -7.87
CA ARG A 61 9.94 -10.76 -8.67
C ARG A 61 11.19 -9.90 -8.63
N SER A 62 11.03 -8.57 -8.61
CA SER A 62 12.14 -7.65 -8.84
C SER A 62 12.46 -6.74 -7.65
N VAL A 63 11.46 -6.29 -6.88
CA VAL A 63 11.68 -5.30 -5.79
C VAL A 63 11.84 -5.96 -4.43
N VAL A 64 10.90 -6.85 -4.06
CA VAL A 64 10.91 -7.51 -2.73
C VAL A 64 12.19 -8.30 -2.45
N PRO A 65 12.80 -9.01 -3.41
CA PRO A 65 14.08 -9.70 -3.19
C PRO A 65 15.22 -8.74 -2.79
N LEU A 66 15.20 -7.51 -3.28
CA LEU A 66 16.20 -6.47 -2.97
C LEU A 66 16.02 -5.86 -1.58
N ILE A 67 14.80 -5.89 -1.04
CA ILE A 67 14.50 -5.35 0.31
C ILE A 67 14.93 -6.33 1.42
N GLY A 68 15.16 -7.60 1.08
CA GLY A 68 15.61 -8.61 2.04
C GLY A 68 14.49 -9.38 2.75
N SER A 69 14.89 -10.39 3.55
CA SER A 69 13.99 -11.39 4.14
C SER A 69 13.48 -11.09 5.56
N GLY A 70 13.90 -10.00 6.17
CA GLY A 70 13.52 -9.63 7.55
C GLY A 70 12.06 -9.16 7.70
N SER A 71 11.73 -8.62 8.86
CA SER A 71 10.40 -8.05 9.15
C SER A 71 9.98 -6.97 8.14
N THR A 72 10.96 -6.26 7.57
CA THR A 72 10.78 -5.30 6.48
C THR A 72 10.31 -5.99 5.21
N GLY A 73 10.84 -7.17 4.87
CA GLY A 73 10.43 -7.92 3.68
C GLY A 73 8.95 -8.35 3.72
N TRP A 74 8.44 -8.74 4.90
CA TRP A 74 7.00 -9.02 5.06
C TRP A 74 6.14 -7.76 4.89
N ARG A 75 6.56 -6.62 5.48
CA ARG A 75 5.89 -5.32 5.32
C ARG A 75 5.93 -4.82 3.87
N ALA A 76 7.04 -5.06 3.16
CA ALA A 76 7.15 -4.75 1.75
C ALA A 76 6.13 -5.52 0.89
N LYS A 77 5.92 -6.81 1.22
CA LYS A 77 4.84 -7.61 0.60
C LYS A 77 3.47 -7.02 0.86
N MET A 78 3.20 -6.62 2.10
CA MET A 78 1.90 -6.02 2.48
C MET A 78 1.67 -4.64 1.85
N ALA A 79 2.71 -3.85 1.60
CA ALA A 79 2.58 -2.56 0.92
C ALA A 79 1.98 -2.70 -0.48
N CYS A 80 2.28 -3.80 -1.19
CA CYS A 80 1.68 -4.09 -2.49
C CYS A 80 0.17 -4.34 -2.41
N TYR A 81 -0.34 -4.80 -1.26
CA TYR A 81 -1.77 -5.04 -1.05
C TYR A 81 -2.52 -3.82 -0.52
N CYS A 82 -1.81 -2.86 0.08
CA CYS A 82 -2.38 -1.67 0.70
C CYS A 82 -2.31 -0.43 -0.20
N TYR A 83 -2.44 -0.58 -1.51
CA TYR A 83 -2.47 0.50 -2.52
C TYR A 83 -1.17 1.31 -2.66
N GLY A 84 -0.09 0.84 -2.06
CA GLY A 84 1.21 1.46 -2.22
C GLY A 84 1.42 2.80 -1.53
N LEU A 85 0.38 3.49 -1.02
CA LEU A 85 0.53 4.80 -0.37
C LEU A 85 1.58 4.81 0.75
N ALA A 86 1.74 3.70 1.46
CA ALA A 86 2.76 3.58 2.50
C ALA A 86 4.20 3.72 1.95
N THR A 87 4.41 3.48 0.65
CA THR A 87 5.72 3.64 -0.01
C THR A 87 6.08 5.10 -0.26
N SER A 88 5.10 6.01 -0.26
CA SER A 88 5.32 7.46 -0.42
C SER A 88 5.52 8.20 0.91
N GLY A 89 5.54 7.48 2.06
CA GLY A 89 5.65 8.07 3.40
C GLY A 89 7.07 8.27 3.90
N VAL A 90 7.20 8.35 5.25
CA VAL A 90 8.48 8.61 5.96
C VAL A 90 9.07 7.35 6.64
N THR A 91 8.51 6.18 6.38
CA THR A 91 8.88 4.96 7.11
C THR A 91 10.07 4.24 6.47
N GLU A 92 10.71 3.33 7.23
CA GLU A 92 11.74 2.42 6.69
C GLU A 92 11.23 1.65 5.46
N LEU A 93 9.93 1.40 5.38
CA LEU A 93 9.33 0.74 4.23
C LEU A 93 9.45 1.61 2.97
N ALA A 94 9.13 2.90 3.06
CA ALA A 94 9.23 3.84 1.95
C ALA A 94 10.68 3.96 1.47
N ASP A 95 11.62 4.15 2.40
CA ASP A 95 13.05 4.26 2.11
C ASP A 95 13.59 2.97 1.44
N SER A 96 13.23 1.80 1.99
CA SER A 96 13.64 0.51 1.41
C SER A 96 13.08 0.28 0.01
N TRP A 97 11.84 0.72 -0.26
CA TRP A 97 11.24 0.64 -1.59
C TRP A 97 11.95 1.56 -2.58
N ALA A 98 12.20 2.82 -2.20
CA ALA A 98 12.89 3.77 -3.05
C ALA A 98 14.31 3.30 -3.39
N LYS A 99 15.06 2.79 -2.41
CA LYS A 99 16.41 2.22 -2.61
C LYS A 99 16.39 0.99 -3.52
N ALA A 100 15.44 0.08 -3.31
CA ALA A 100 15.32 -1.12 -4.14
C ALA A 100 14.94 -0.77 -5.59
N LEU A 101 14.04 0.19 -5.79
CA LEU A 101 13.69 0.68 -7.13
C LEU A 101 14.84 1.42 -7.78
N ASN A 102 15.58 2.28 -7.06
CA ASN A 102 16.78 2.91 -7.59
C ASN A 102 17.79 1.86 -8.09
N HIS A 103 18.05 0.85 -7.28
CA HIS A 103 18.95 -0.23 -7.69
C HIS A 103 18.44 -0.99 -8.92
N ALA A 104 17.14 -1.31 -8.96
CA ALA A 104 16.56 -2.07 -10.05
C ALA A 104 16.49 -1.29 -11.38
N THR A 105 16.29 0.02 -11.31
CA THR A 105 16.14 0.90 -12.49
C THR A 105 17.43 1.63 -12.88
N GLY A 106 18.47 1.55 -12.05
CA GLY A 106 19.70 2.34 -12.24
C GLY A 106 19.54 3.84 -11.95
N ARG A 107 18.46 4.23 -11.22
CA ARG A 107 18.20 5.62 -10.78
C ARG A 107 18.79 5.88 -9.40
N ASN A 108 18.80 7.14 -8.97
CA ASN A 108 19.27 7.56 -7.64
C ASN A 108 18.38 8.61 -6.96
N ASP A 109 17.27 8.96 -7.58
CA ASP A 109 16.40 10.09 -7.21
C ASP A 109 15.03 9.68 -6.65
N LEU A 110 14.68 8.40 -6.66
CA LEU A 110 13.33 7.95 -6.29
C LEU A 110 12.95 8.18 -4.81
N GLN A 111 13.92 8.48 -3.93
CA GLN A 111 13.63 8.94 -2.57
C GLN A 111 12.93 10.30 -2.57
N LEU A 112 13.20 11.16 -3.57
CA LEU A 112 12.60 12.48 -3.71
C LEU A 112 11.11 12.41 -4.08
N HIS A 113 10.65 11.27 -4.59
CA HIS A 113 9.26 10.94 -4.89
C HIS A 113 8.50 10.36 -3.69
N THR A 114 9.04 10.59 -2.49
CA THR A 114 8.50 10.18 -1.19
C THR A 114 8.67 11.30 -0.18
N LEU A 115 8.05 11.14 1.00
CA LEU A 115 8.29 12.03 2.14
C LEU A 115 9.45 11.56 3.03
N VAL A 116 10.28 10.62 2.56
CA VAL A 116 11.44 10.09 3.31
C VAL A 116 12.39 11.16 3.83
N PRO A 117 12.68 12.27 3.12
CA PRO A 117 13.52 13.34 3.68
C PRO A 117 13.00 13.89 5.02
N LEU A 118 11.70 13.86 5.28
CA LEU A 118 11.10 14.27 6.57
C LEU A 118 11.19 13.23 7.69
N LYS A 119 11.79 12.07 7.46
CA LYS A 119 11.80 10.93 8.40
C LYS A 119 12.30 11.29 9.80
N ALA A 120 13.30 12.15 9.89
CA ALA A 120 13.89 12.58 11.17
C ALA A 120 12.95 13.51 11.96
N VAL A 121 12.20 14.37 11.27
CA VAL A 121 11.50 15.52 11.88
C VAL A 121 9.99 15.30 12.01
N VAL A 122 9.37 14.54 11.11
CA VAL A 122 7.92 14.35 11.09
C VAL A 122 7.53 12.90 11.45
N PRO A 123 6.64 12.70 12.44
CA PRO A 123 6.15 11.36 12.76
C PRO A 123 5.20 10.83 11.65
N PRO A 124 5.13 9.51 11.43
CA PRO A 124 4.27 8.93 10.39
C PRO A 124 2.76 9.03 10.69
N THR A 125 2.41 9.49 11.90
CA THR A 125 1.01 9.59 12.35
C THR A 125 0.28 10.70 11.60
N LYS A 126 -0.84 10.37 10.93
CA LYS A 126 -1.64 11.30 10.12
C LYS A 126 -0.84 12.00 9.01
N LEU A 127 0.21 11.36 8.51
CA LEU A 127 1.00 11.88 7.43
C LEU A 127 0.31 11.62 6.08
N LEU A 128 -0.02 10.36 5.84
CA LEU A 128 -0.65 9.94 4.60
C LEU A 128 -2.15 9.74 4.75
N SER A 129 -2.87 10.07 3.70
CA SER A 129 -4.29 9.78 3.58
C SER A 129 -4.54 8.26 3.65
N PRO A 130 -5.57 7.81 4.38
CA PRO A 130 -5.96 6.40 4.36
C PRO A 130 -6.67 6.00 3.05
N ILE A 131 -6.95 6.94 2.17
CA ILE A 131 -7.66 6.78 0.91
C ILE A 131 -6.85 7.43 -0.19
N GLU A 132 -6.78 6.75 -1.32
CA GLU A 132 -6.23 7.29 -2.54
C GLU A 132 -7.13 8.39 -3.09
N ARG A 133 -6.53 9.49 -3.54
CA ARG A 133 -7.23 10.69 -4.00
C ARG A 133 -6.58 11.22 -5.26
N PHE A 134 -7.35 11.94 -6.06
CA PHE A 134 -6.90 12.54 -7.31
C PHE A 134 -7.65 13.84 -7.62
N CYS A 135 -7.08 14.66 -8.48
CA CYS A 135 -7.73 15.78 -9.09
C CYS A 135 -8.27 15.39 -10.47
N PRO A 136 -9.58 15.44 -10.73
CA PRO A 136 -10.13 15.05 -12.03
C PRO A 136 -9.64 15.93 -13.18
N ILE A 137 -9.41 17.22 -12.91
CA ILE A 137 -8.92 18.16 -13.93
C ILE A 137 -7.45 17.90 -14.27
N CYS A 138 -6.59 17.58 -13.28
CA CYS A 138 -5.21 17.17 -13.55
C CYS A 138 -5.19 15.94 -14.48
N TYR A 139 -6.01 14.94 -14.20
CA TYR A 139 -6.06 13.74 -15.03
C TYR A 139 -6.60 14.00 -16.44
N ALA A 140 -7.59 14.89 -16.58
CA ALA A 140 -8.07 15.31 -17.89
C ALA A 140 -6.98 16.08 -18.67
N HIS A 141 -6.20 16.90 -17.98
CA HIS A 141 -5.06 17.60 -18.57
C HIS A 141 -3.93 16.64 -18.98
N ASP A 142 -3.57 15.65 -18.13
CA ASP A 142 -2.60 14.62 -18.48
C ASP A 142 -3.04 13.88 -19.75
N GLU A 143 -4.33 13.50 -19.83
CA GLU A 143 -4.89 12.78 -20.98
C GLU A 143 -4.88 13.65 -22.25
N SER A 144 -5.26 14.93 -22.15
CA SER A 144 -5.28 15.84 -23.30
C SER A 144 -3.89 16.22 -23.81
N SER A 145 -2.88 16.09 -22.94
CA SER A 145 -1.46 16.35 -23.25
C SER A 145 -0.72 15.07 -23.66
N GLU A 146 -1.43 13.95 -23.90
CA GLU A 146 -0.88 12.64 -24.24
C GLU A 146 0.15 12.13 -23.21
N ARG A 147 0.10 12.66 -21.99
CA ARG A 147 0.94 12.19 -20.87
C ARG A 147 0.26 11.05 -20.11
N PRO A 148 1.04 10.13 -19.53
CA PRO A 148 0.45 9.13 -18.65
C PRO A 148 -0.22 9.80 -17.44
N LYS A 149 -1.39 9.31 -17.03
CA LYS A 149 -2.02 9.74 -15.77
C LYS A 149 -1.19 9.24 -14.61
N TYR A 150 -0.84 10.12 -13.69
CA TYR A 150 -0.06 9.79 -12.52
C TYR A 150 -0.58 10.49 -11.25
N ASN A 151 -0.31 9.89 -10.09
CA ASN A 151 -0.66 10.49 -8.81
C ASN A 151 0.44 11.42 -8.34
N ARG A 152 0.05 12.62 -7.91
CA ARG A 152 0.96 13.59 -7.33
C ARG A 152 1.24 13.24 -5.87
N LEU A 153 2.49 13.38 -5.41
CA LEU A 153 2.89 13.14 -4.03
C LEU A 153 2.06 13.96 -3.03
N LEU A 154 1.74 15.17 -3.42
CA LEU A 154 0.87 16.07 -2.67
C LEU A 154 -0.49 15.45 -2.32
N TRP A 155 -1.09 14.66 -3.22
CA TRP A 155 -2.41 14.06 -2.99
C TRP A 155 -2.39 12.93 -1.95
N ALA A 156 -1.21 12.36 -1.70
CA ALA A 156 -1.05 11.34 -0.66
C ALA A 156 -1.06 11.93 0.76
N VAL A 157 -0.78 13.22 0.92
CA VAL A 157 -0.67 13.88 2.23
C VAL A 157 -2.04 14.11 2.88
N ASP A 158 -2.26 13.60 4.10
CA ASP A 158 -3.59 13.55 4.76
C ASP A 158 -4.29 14.91 4.89
N CYS A 159 -3.54 15.98 5.16
CA CYS A 159 -4.12 17.33 5.32
C CYS A 159 -4.43 18.06 4.03
N VAL A 160 -4.06 17.53 2.87
CA VAL A 160 -4.37 18.13 1.57
C VAL A 160 -5.74 17.67 1.10
N ALA A 161 -6.69 18.57 1.01
CA ALA A 161 -8.06 18.27 0.58
C ALA A 161 -8.41 18.84 -0.81
N ALA A 162 -7.55 19.70 -1.35
CA ALA A 162 -7.77 20.40 -2.60
C ALA A 162 -6.57 20.31 -3.54
N CYS A 163 -6.81 20.45 -4.82
CA CYS A 163 -5.76 20.65 -5.81
C CYS A 163 -5.36 22.14 -5.81
N PRO A 164 -4.09 22.50 -5.59
CA PRO A 164 -3.66 23.90 -5.57
C PRO A 164 -3.69 24.55 -6.97
N LEU A 165 -3.51 23.75 -8.04
CA LEU A 165 -3.52 24.21 -9.42
C LEU A 165 -4.93 24.56 -9.90
N HIS A 166 -5.90 23.69 -9.64
CA HIS A 166 -7.25 23.80 -10.18
C HIS A 166 -8.29 24.33 -9.18
N CYS A 167 -7.90 24.56 -7.92
CA CYS A 167 -8.76 25.02 -6.83
C CYS A 167 -10.03 24.17 -6.64
N VAL A 168 -9.94 22.86 -6.91
CA VAL A 168 -11.03 21.89 -6.75
C VAL A 168 -10.73 20.90 -5.65
N GLN A 169 -11.78 20.33 -5.05
CA GLN A 169 -11.63 19.25 -4.06
C GLN A 169 -11.04 18.00 -4.71
N LEU A 170 -10.08 17.38 -4.02
CA LEU A 170 -9.60 16.06 -4.41
C LEU A 170 -10.70 15.02 -4.26
N GLN A 171 -10.88 14.19 -5.28
CA GLN A 171 -11.85 13.10 -5.25
C GLN A 171 -11.23 11.85 -4.66
N ALA A 172 -11.98 11.17 -3.80
CA ALA A 172 -11.56 9.88 -3.24
C ALA A 172 -11.89 8.76 -4.25
N VAL A 173 -10.97 7.82 -4.40
CA VAL A 173 -11.25 6.59 -5.16
C VAL A 173 -12.29 5.76 -4.42
N ASP A 174 -13.38 5.42 -5.10
CA ASP A 174 -14.48 4.65 -4.51
C ASP A 174 -13.99 3.25 -4.07
N LYS A 175 -14.29 2.92 -2.82
CA LYS A 175 -13.94 1.63 -2.24
C LYS A 175 -14.80 0.47 -2.78
N SER A 176 -16.01 0.75 -3.28
CA SER A 176 -16.91 -0.28 -3.81
C SER A 176 -16.32 -0.97 -5.03
N ASN A 177 -15.61 -0.24 -5.87
CA ASN A 177 -14.89 -0.80 -7.01
C ASN A 177 -13.63 -1.60 -6.62
N ARG A 178 -13.10 -1.40 -5.42
CA ARG A 178 -11.87 -2.08 -4.94
C ARG A 178 -12.07 -3.58 -4.70
N ASN A 179 -13.26 -4.02 -4.29
CA ASN A 179 -13.51 -5.43 -3.99
C ASN A 179 -13.59 -6.28 -5.26
N ASN A 180 -14.02 -5.70 -6.38
CA ASN A 180 -14.07 -6.38 -7.66
C ASN A 180 -12.73 -6.35 -8.40
N ASP A 181 -11.86 -5.38 -8.07
CA ASP A 181 -10.60 -5.10 -8.75
C ASP A 181 -9.38 -5.57 -7.95
N ASN A 182 -9.54 -6.41 -6.92
CA ASN A 182 -8.42 -6.97 -6.19
C ASN A 182 -7.61 -7.88 -7.14
N PRO A 183 -6.34 -7.53 -7.48
CA PRO A 183 -5.51 -8.29 -8.40
C PRO A 183 -5.30 -9.73 -7.95
N PHE A 184 -5.44 -10.01 -6.66
CA PHE A 184 -5.39 -11.35 -6.10
C PHE A 184 -6.60 -12.19 -6.55
N TRP A 185 -7.78 -11.60 -6.64
CA TRP A 185 -8.98 -12.24 -7.15
C TRP A 185 -8.92 -12.51 -8.64
N LEU A 186 -8.39 -11.57 -9.41
CA LEU A 186 -8.27 -11.70 -10.86
C LEU A 186 -7.25 -12.76 -11.25
N HIS A 187 -6.16 -12.85 -10.52
CA HIS A 187 -5.19 -13.93 -10.74
C HIS A 187 -5.80 -15.30 -10.41
N ARG A 188 -6.66 -15.40 -9.38
CA ARG A 188 -7.39 -16.63 -9.05
C ARG A 188 -8.43 -17.01 -10.10
N GLN A 189 -9.07 -16.05 -10.74
CA GLN A 189 -10.11 -16.28 -11.76
C GLN A 189 -9.56 -16.41 -13.18
N GLY A 190 -8.24 -16.34 -13.38
CA GLY A 190 -7.62 -16.43 -14.72
C GLY A 190 -7.99 -15.29 -15.67
N LYS A 191 -8.70 -14.27 -15.21
CA LYS A 191 -9.07 -13.11 -16.03
C LYS A 191 -7.85 -12.24 -16.22
N ARG A 192 -7.42 -12.08 -17.48
CA ARG A 192 -6.44 -11.08 -17.89
C ARG A 192 -7.12 -9.72 -17.85
N ALA A 193 -6.97 -9.02 -16.74
CA ALA A 193 -7.28 -7.61 -16.72
C ALA A 193 -6.10 -6.84 -17.31
N SER A 194 -6.35 -5.80 -18.08
CA SER A 194 -5.29 -4.86 -18.45
C SER A 194 -4.73 -4.24 -17.18
N ALA A 195 -3.41 -4.17 -17.05
CA ALA A 195 -2.74 -3.62 -15.88
C ALA A 195 -3.22 -2.18 -15.57
N SER A 196 -3.54 -1.42 -16.62
CA SER A 196 -4.01 -0.03 -16.54
C SER A 196 -5.33 0.16 -15.81
N SER A 197 -6.24 -0.82 -15.82
CA SER A 197 -7.59 -0.64 -15.22
C SER A 197 -7.62 -0.78 -13.69
N PHE A 198 -6.55 -1.26 -13.06
CA PHE A 198 -6.58 -1.66 -11.65
C PHE A 198 -5.96 -0.68 -10.67
N TRP A 199 -5.10 0.21 -11.14
CA TRP A 199 -4.15 0.85 -10.25
C TRP A 199 -4.13 2.36 -10.30
N LEU A 200 -4.63 2.94 -11.38
CA LEU A 200 -4.71 4.39 -11.48
C LEU A 200 -6.15 4.84 -11.22
N PRO A 201 -6.39 5.61 -10.16
CA PRO A 201 -7.67 6.29 -9.98
C PRO A 201 -7.97 7.10 -11.25
N GLY A 202 -9.20 7.03 -11.74
CA GLY A 202 -9.60 7.73 -12.94
C GLY A 202 -9.42 6.97 -14.27
N ILE A 203 -8.71 5.82 -14.29
CA ILE A 203 -8.66 4.93 -15.45
C ILE A 203 -9.72 3.83 -15.37
N SER A 204 -10.25 3.53 -14.19
CA SER A 204 -11.34 2.59 -14.04
C SER A 204 -12.54 3.03 -14.90
N ARG A 205 -12.79 2.27 -15.97
CA ARG A 205 -13.98 2.43 -16.79
C ARG A 205 -15.14 1.73 -16.09
N VAL A 206 -15.79 2.40 -15.16
CA VAL A 206 -17.11 1.98 -14.72
C VAL A 206 -18.08 2.37 -15.83
N ASN A 207 -18.66 1.37 -16.49
CA ASN A 207 -19.65 1.57 -17.59
C ASN A 207 -19.12 2.37 -18.79
N GLY A 208 -17.85 2.29 -19.14
CA GLY A 208 -17.28 2.97 -20.30
C GLY A 208 -17.07 4.47 -20.14
N ARG A 209 -17.35 5.06 -18.97
CA ARG A 209 -17.07 6.47 -18.67
C ARG A 209 -15.70 6.61 -18.03
N SER A 210 -14.86 7.49 -18.56
CA SER A 210 -13.67 7.96 -17.89
C SER A 210 -14.06 8.73 -16.62
N LEU A 211 -13.51 8.36 -15.44
CA LEU A 211 -13.72 9.15 -14.22
C LEU A 211 -13.13 10.56 -14.32
N ALA A 212 -12.29 10.80 -15.32
CA ALA A 212 -11.69 12.12 -15.60
C ALA A 212 -12.68 13.15 -16.17
N SER A 213 -13.92 12.76 -16.51
CA SER A 213 -14.91 13.67 -17.08
C SER A 213 -15.74 14.45 -16.06
N ASP A 214 -15.61 14.17 -14.77
CA ASP A 214 -16.33 14.90 -13.74
C ASP A 214 -15.67 16.26 -13.50
N VAL A 215 -16.45 17.32 -13.67
CA VAL A 215 -16.06 18.68 -13.28
C VAL A 215 -15.82 18.68 -11.77
N GLY A 216 -14.60 19.00 -11.35
CA GLY A 216 -14.23 19.00 -9.94
C GLY A 216 -15.10 19.98 -9.13
N LYS A 217 -15.50 19.58 -7.93
CA LYS A 217 -16.20 20.50 -7.00
C LYS A 217 -15.24 21.60 -6.54
N PRO A 218 -15.65 22.88 -6.56
CA PRO A 218 -14.83 23.96 -6.03
C PRO A 218 -14.37 23.66 -4.60
N ALA A 219 -13.11 23.92 -4.31
CA ALA A 219 -12.56 23.82 -2.97
C ALA A 219 -12.77 25.13 -2.20
N ARG A 220 -12.72 25.05 -0.87
CA ARG A 220 -12.67 26.26 -0.04
C ARG A 220 -11.29 26.89 -0.19
N GLU A 221 -11.24 28.21 -0.14
CA GLU A 221 -9.97 28.95 -0.26
C GLU A 221 -8.92 28.48 0.77
N GLU A 222 -9.35 28.22 2.00
CA GLU A 222 -8.48 27.72 3.07
C GLU A 222 -7.86 26.35 2.74
N ASP A 223 -8.63 25.44 2.13
CA ASP A 223 -8.13 24.11 1.73
C ASP A 223 -7.11 24.25 0.59
N VAL A 224 -7.29 25.23 -0.31
CA VAL A 224 -6.35 25.55 -1.39
C VAL A 224 -5.06 26.13 -0.81
N GLN A 225 -5.16 27.07 0.15
CA GLN A 225 -4.00 27.66 0.81
C GLN A 225 -3.17 26.61 1.57
N PHE A 226 -3.84 25.67 2.27
CA PHE A 226 -3.16 24.55 2.91
C PHE A 226 -2.47 23.64 1.88
N ALA A 227 -3.13 23.38 0.74
CA ALA A 227 -2.54 22.57 -0.31
C ALA A 227 -1.28 23.23 -0.89
N ARG A 228 -1.31 24.57 -1.09
CA ARG A 228 -0.13 25.34 -1.53
C ARG A 228 1.01 25.27 -0.54
N LEU A 229 0.75 25.47 0.76
CA LEU A 229 1.79 25.35 1.79
C LEU A 229 2.46 23.96 1.81
N VAL A 230 1.68 22.90 1.54
CA VAL A 230 2.26 21.55 1.47
C VAL A 230 2.96 21.32 0.14
N ALA A 231 2.50 21.93 -0.96
CA ALA A 231 3.17 21.88 -2.26
C ALA A 231 4.55 22.56 -2.18
N ASP A 232 4.61 23.74 -1.56
CA ASP A 232 5.88 24.45 -1.31
C ASP A 232 6.85 23.59 -0.49
N LEU A 233 6.34 22.90 0.56
CA LEU A 233 7.19 21.96 1.32
C LEU A 233 7.68 20.80 0.45
N VAL A 234 6.84 20.23 -0.41
CA VAL A 234 7.24 19.11 -1.29
C VAL A 234 8.29 19.59 -2.30
N ASP A 235 8.17 20.83 -2.78
CA ASP A 235 9.13 21.46 -3.66
C ASP A 235 10.49 21.66 -2.95
N ASP A 236 10.49 22.20 -1.73
CA ASP A 236 11.68 22.35 -0.90
C ASP A 236 12.35 20.98 -0.62
N LEU A 237 11.57 19.94 -0.35
CA LEU A 237 12.08 18.58 -0.13
C LEU A 237 12.73 17.99 -1.39
N HIS A 238 12.19 18.32 -2.55
CA HIS A 238 12.74 17.87 -3.83
C HIS A 238 14.09 18.52 -4.13
N HIS A 239 14.21 19.81 -3.87
CA HIS A 239 15.42 20.60 -4.20
C HIS A 239 16.46 20.55 -3.09
N HIS A 240 16.05 20.49 -1.81
CA HIS A 240 16.91 20.58 -0.63
C HIS A 240 16.72 19.45 0.37
N PRO A 241 16.74 18.15 -0.05
CA PRO A 241 16.37 17.03 0.81
C PRO A 241 17.25 16.86 2.05
N HIS A 242 18.48 17.36 2.01
CA HIS A 242 19.48 17.19 3.08
C HIS A 242 19.30 18.19 4.24
N GLU A 243 18.45 19.18 4.11
CA GLU A 243 18.26 20.19 5.15
C GLU A 243 17.34 19.71 6.29
N PHE A 244 16.46 18.74 6.04
CA PHE A 244 15.37 18.30 6.92
C PHE A 244 15.79 17.23 7.93
N HIS A 245 16.92 17.38 8.63
CA HIS A 245 17.43 16.34 9.55
C HIS A 245 17.48 16.78 11.02
N ASP A 246 17.43 18.08 11.32
CA ASP A 246 17.48 18.57 12.71
C ASP A 246 16.15 18.39 13.43
N VAL A 247 16.11 17.44 14.36
CA VAL A 247 14.93 17.11 15.19
C VAL A 247 14.55 18.26 16.13
N GLY A 248 15.50 19.12 16.50
CA GLY A 248 15.31 20.22 17.44
C GLY A 248 14.75 21.50 16.80
N ALA A 249 14.93 21.67 15.51
CA ALA A 249 14.61 22.88 14.79
C ALA A 249 13.13 23.32 14.91
N PRO A 250 12.11 22.44 14.81
CA PRO A 250 10.72 22.84 14.99
C PRO A 250 10.43 23.40 16.40
N THR A 251 11.12 22.90 17.41
CA THR A 251 11.03 23.41 18.79
C THR A 251 11.52 24.86 18.89
N ASN A 252 12.59 25.17 18.20
CA ASN A 252 13.16 26.53 18.18
C ASN A 252 12.21 27.51 17.50
N PHE A 253 11.61 27.13 16.35
CA PHE A 253 10.60 27.95 15.70
C PHE A 253 9.40 28.22 16.62
N LEU A 254 8.88 27.19 17.27
CA LEU A 254 7.73 27.34 18.17
C LEU A 254 7.99 28.26 19.35
N ARG A 255 9.20 28.22 19.93
CA ARG A 255 9.61 29.16 20.97
C ARG A 255 9.69 30.58 20.43
N TYR A 256 10.33 30.77 19.29
CA TYR A 256 10.42 32.05 18.58
C TYR A 256 9.02 32.63 18.27
N ALA A 257 8.14 31.84 17.69
CA ALA A 257 6.77 32.25 17.38
C ALA A 257 5.96 32.60 18.64
N THR A 258 6.17 31.86 19.75
CA THR A 258 5.52 32.16 21.04
C THR A 258 5.96 33.52 21.57
N GLU A 259 7.24 33.84 21.46
CA GLU A 259 7.81 35.11 21.94
C GLU A 259 7.32 36.28 21.09
N VAL A 260 7.50 36.18 19.77
CA VAL A 260 7.20 37.27 18.83
C VAL A 260 5.70 37.56 18.70
N LEU A 261 4.88 36.52 18.53
CA LEU A 261 3.45 36.70 18.25
C LEU A 261 2.58 36.76 19.50
N PHE A 262 3.03 36.15 20.62
CA PHE A 262 2.20 35.97 21.80
C PHE A 262 2.86 36.47 23.09
N ALA A 263 3.96 37.25 23.00
CA ALA A 263 4.72 37.80 24.12
C ALA A 263 5.04 36.73 25.19
N GLY A 264 5.49 35.56 24.78
CA GLY A 264 5.83 34.43 25.64
C GLY A 264 4.62 33.66 26.18
N ASN A 265 3.38 34.05 25.87
CA ASN A 265 2.18 33.41 26.43
C ASN A 265 1.76 32.16 25.65
N LEU A 266 2.26 31.02 26.09
CA LEU A 266 1.98 29.71 25.51
C LEU A 266 0.47 29.35 25.52
N SER A 267 -0.28 29.81 26.51
CA SER A 267 -1.73 29.53 26.61
C SER A 267 -2.52 30.28 25.54
N HIS A 268 -2.11 31.52 25.20
CA HIS A 268 -2.70 32.28 24.10
C HIS A 268 -2.38 31.63 22.77
N PHE A 269 -1.13 31.22 22.56
CA PHE A 269 -0.75 30.52 21.33
C PHE A 269 -1.52 29.21 21.15
N ALA A 270 -1.63 28.38 22.19
CA ALA A 270 -2.39 27.14 22.15
C ALA A 270 -3.87 27.37 21.77
N ARG A 271 -4.50 28.40 22.37
CA ARG A 271 -5.88 28.79 22.04
C ARG A 271 -6.02 29.26 20.59
N HIS A 272 -5.06 30.05 20.12
CA HIS A 272 -5.03 30.53 18.74
C HIS A 272 -4.95 29.38 17.72
N LEU A 273 -4.13 28.37 18.01
CA LEU A 273 -4.02 27.16 17.18
C LEU A 273 -5.19 26.17 17.38
N GLY A 274 -6.08 26.39 18.34
CA GLY A 274 -7.13 25.41 18.67
C GLY A 274 -6.57 24.07 19.18
N VAL A 275 -5.43 24.09 19.89
CA VAL A 275 -4.79 22.90 20.47
C VAL A 275 -4.76 23.00 22.00
N SER A 276 -4.55 21.86 22.67
CA SER A 276 -4.37 21.90 24.13
C SER A 276 -3.03 22.52 24.50
N LYS A 277 -2.98 23.25 25.63
CA LYS A 277 -1.74 23.81 26.19
C LYS A 277 -0.67 22.74 26.40
N GLY A 278 -1.09 21.54 26.86
CA GLY A 278 -0.18 20.41 27.08
C GLY A 278 0.46 19.90 25.79
N ALA A 279 -0.29 19.86 24.68
CA ALA A 279 0.26 19.47 23.37
C ALA A 279 1.31 20.48 22.91
N LEU A 280 0.98 21.79 22.94
CA LEU A 280 1.92 22.83 22.54
C LEU A 280 3.15 22.86 23.45
N HIS A 281 2.98 22.69 24.77
CA HIS A 281 4.11 22.58 25.71
C HIS A 281 5.00 21.36 25.38
N GLY A 282 4.40 20.22 25.03
CA GLY A 282 5.14 19.05 24.58
C GLY A 282 6.02 19.33 23.34
N TRP A 283 5.52 20.12 22.40
CA TRP A 283 6.24 20.51 21.19
C TRP A 283 7.34 21.54 21.47
N THR A 284 7.04 22.58 22.26
CA THR A 284 8.02 23.63 22.64
C THR A 284 9.12 23.15 23.59
N SER A 285 8.89 22.03 24.28
CA SER A 285 9.90 21.38 25.13
C SER A 285 10.67 20.25 24.42
N GLY A 286 10.31 19.92 23.16
CA GLY A 286 10.92 18.81 22.43
C GLY A 286 10.51 17.41 22.90
N LYS A 287 9.59 17.29 23.90
CA LYS A 287 9.12 16.01 24.42
C LYS A 287 8.30 15.21 23.40
N THR A 288 7.58 15.90 22.53
CA THR A 288 6.78 15.31 21.47
C THR A 288 6.95 16.11 20.18
N ARG A 289 6.79 15.44 19.03
CA ARG A 289 6.86 16.08 17.71
C ARG A 289 5.46 16.35 17.18
N PRO A 290 5.20 17.54 16.61
CA PRO A 290 3.96 17.81 15.89
C PRO A 290 3.88 16.95 14.61
N SER A 291 2.69 16.48 14.26
CA SER A 291 2.46 15.82 12.98
C SER A 291 2.41 16.85 11.84
N LEU A 292 2.59 16.42 10.58
CA LEU A 292 2.57 17.32 9.43
C LEU A 292 1.31 18.22 9.37
N PRO A 293 0.08 17.72 9.61
CA PRO A 293 -1.09 18.59 9.67
C PRO A 293 -1.01 19.68 10.77
N ARG A 294 -0.26 19.40 11.83
CA ARG A 294 -0.05 20.40 12.90
C ARG A 294 1.03 21.40 12.55
N LEU A 295 2.09 20.97 11.85
CA LEU A 295 3.10 21.88 11.30
C LEU A 295 2.47 22.82 10.25
N ALA A 296 1.65 22.30 9.36
CA ALA A 296 0.93 23.09 8.37
C ALA A 296 -0.03 24.11 9.04
N LEU A 297 -0.73 23.71 10.11
CA LEU A 297 -1.56 24.63 10.89
C LEU A 297 -0.74 25.73 11.56
N ILE A 298 0.40 25.40 12.14
CA ILE A 298 1.31 26.36 12.79
C ILE A 298 1.84 27.34 11.72
N ALA A 299 2.34 26.84 10.60
CA ALA A 299 2.82 27.63 9.49
C ALA A 299 1.75 28.62 8.99
N PHE A 300 0.54 28.11 8.74
CA PHE A 300 -0.59 28.94 8.32
C PHE A 300 -0.92 30.05 9.31
N CYS A 301 -1.06 29.70 10.60
CA CYS A 301 -1.44 30.66 11.65
C CYS A 301 -0.33 31.67 11.98
N CYS A 302 0.92 31.33 11.71
CA CYS A 302 2.07 32.21 11.92
C CYS A 302 2.51 32.98 10.66
N GLY A 303 1.88 32.68 9.49
CA GLY A 303 2.24 33.29 8.22
C GLY A 303 3.65 32.92 7.72
N ALA A 304 4.09 31.69 7.99
CA ALA A 304 5.39 31.15 7.61
C ALA A 304 5.22 29.99 6.62
N ALA A 305 6.28 29.57 5.95
CA ALA A 305 6.33 28.33 5.22
C ALA A 305 6.41 27.12 6.18
N ILE A 306 5.99 25.93 5.74
CA ILE A 306 6.13 24.73 6.58
C ILE A 306 7.61 24.36 6.74
N SER A 307 8.42 24.56 5.70
CA SER A 307 9.87 24.41 5.73
C SER A 307 10.53 25.30 6.79
N ASP A 308 10.11 26.57 6.91
CA ASP A 308 10.63 27.47 7.96
C ASP A 308 10.30 26.92 9.36
N VAL A 309 9.10 26.38 9.55
CA VAL A 309 8.73 25.78 10.84
C VAL A 309 9.60 24.55 11.14
N ILE A 310 9.85 23.71 10.13
CA ILE A 310 10.63 22.49 10.27
C ILE A 310 12.12 22.78 10.47
N LEU A 311 12.65 23.76 9.74
CA LEU A 311 14.07 24.15 9.81
C LEU A 311 14.38 25.08 10.99
N GLY A 312 13.36 25.61 11.68
CA GLY A 312 13.52 26.49 12.82
C GLY A 312 13.93 27.92 12.44
N ASN A 313 13.65 28.34 11.21
CA ASN A 313 14.03 29.62 10.65
C ASN A 313 13.34 30.79 11.37
N LYS A 314 14.10 31.87 11.63
CA LYS A 314 13.55 33.13 12.16
C LYS A 314 13.15 34.03 10.99
N VAL A 315 11.89 33.87 10.58
CA VAL A 315 11.27 34.67 9.50
C VAL A 315 10.34 35.72 10.08
N MET A 316 9.91 36.66 9.25
CA MET A 316 8.87 37.62 9.65
C MET A 316 7.54 36.88 9.86
N LEU A 317 6.94 37.02 11.05
CA LEU A 317 5.72 36.35 11.43
C LEU A 317 4.56 37.31 11.58
N PHE A 318 3.37 36.86 11.24
CA PHE A 318 2.13 37.59 11.47
C PHE A 318 0.99 36.63 11.84
N LYS A 319 0.08 37.10 12.70
CA LYS A 319 -1.07 36.27 13.13
C LYS A 319 -2.10 36.17 12.04
N ARG A 320 -2.41 34.93 11.65
CA ARG A 320 -3.60 34.63 10.83
C ARG A 320 -4.59 33.84 11.70
N PRO A 321 -5.91 34.07 11.57
CA PRO A 321 -6.91 33.27 12.27
C PRO A 321 -6.76 31.80 11.88
N ALA A 322 -6.97 30.90 12.83
CA ALA A 322 -6.97 29.47 12.51
C ALA A 322 -8.10 29.19 11.52
N PRO A 323 -7.84 28.43 10.46
CA PRO A 323 -8.84 28.12 9.46
C PRO A 323 -9.99 27.34 10.09
N ALA A 324 -11.18 27.47 9.53
CA ALA A 324 -12.25 26.52 9.80
C ALA A 324 -11.72 25.11 9.48
N ARG A 325 -12.10 24.11 10.30
CA ARG A 325 -11.52 22.76 10.17
C ARG A 325 -11.49 22.32 8.70
N PRO A 326 -10.35 21.83 8.19
CA PRO A 326 -10.23 21.38 6.81
C PRO A 326 -11.34 20.38 6.49
N THR A 327 -11.86 20.43 5.27
CA THR A 327 -12.83 19.45 4.78
C THR A 327 -12.21 18.05 4.91
N GLN A 328 -12.60 17.28 5.91
CA GLN A 328 -12.17 15.90 6.02
C GLN A 328 -12.90 15.10 4.95
N LEU A 329 -12.24 14.80 3.84
CA LEU A 329 -12.75 13.91 2.79
C LEU A 329 -13.07 12.51 3.33
N CYS A 330 -12.48 12.17 4.46
CA CYS A 330 -12.79 10.99 5.23
C CYS A 330 -13.07 11.38 6.68
N VAL A 331 -14.33 11.59 7.00
CA VAL A 331 -14.75 11.57 8.40
C VAL A 331 -14.52 10.13 8.86
N ARG A 332 -13.43 9.89 9.61
CA ARG A 332 -13.39 8.70 10.47
C ARG A 332 -14.57 8.88 11.41
N LYS A 333 -15.72 8.29 11.07
CA LYS A 333 -16.81 8.13 12.04
C LYS A 333 -16.14 7.60 13.29
N ARG A 334 -16.20 8.33 14.40
CA ARG A 334 -15.78 7.79 15.68
C ARG A 334 -16.70 6.60 15.92
N LYS A 335 -16.21 5.41 15.59
CA LYS A 335 -16.90 4.19 15.94
C LYS A 335 -17.07 4.20 17.45
N GLY A 336 -18.27 4.06 17.91
CA GLY A 336 -18.58 4.10 19.34
C GLY A 336 -19.20 5.43 19.80
N ALA A 337 -20.26 5.87 19.12
CA ALA A 337 -21.20 6.80 19.75
C ALA A 337 -21.64 6.18 21.09
N ARG A 338 -21.58 6.96 22.12
CA ARG A 338 -21.95 6.93 23.54
C ARG A 338 -23.13 6.02 23.93
N ARG A 339 -23.24 4.83 23.31
CA ARG A 339 -24.26 3.84 23.72
C ARG A 339 -23.81 3.14 24.99
N PRO A 340 -24.72 2.88 25.92
CA PRO A 340 -24.42 2.16 27.16
C PRO A 340 -23.75 0.80 26.87
N ARG A 341 -22.72 0.48 27.64
CA ARG A 341 -21.94 -0.75 27.41
C ARG A 341 -22.81 -2.03 27.52
N ASN A 342 -23.83 -1.97 28.37
CA ASN A 342 -24.74 -3.10 28.56
C ASN A 342 -25.63 -3.35 27.33
N GLU A 343 -26.16 -2.29 26.72
CA GLU A 343 -26.94 -2.40 25.47
C GLU A 343 -26.10 -2.98 24.33
N LEU A 344 -24.88 -2.47 24.16
CA LEU A 344 -23.95 -2.98 23.14
C LEU A 344 -23.60 -4.44 23.38
N ARG A 345 -23.53 -4.88 24.64
CA ARG A 345 -23.27 -6.28 24.97
C ARG A 345 -24.46 -7.17 24.61
N GLN A 346 -25.68 -6.75 24.94
CA GLN A 346 -26.91 -7.49 24.60
C GLN A 346 -27.09 -7.60 23.07
N GLU A 347 -26.88 -6.49 22.34
CA GLU A 347 -26.91 -6.54 20.87
C GLU A 347 -25.82 -7.45 20.30
N PHE A 348 -24.63 -7.45 20.89
CA PHE A 348 -23.57 -8.34 20.48
C PHE A 348 -23.94 -9.82 20.69
N GLU A 349 -24.54 -10.15 21.82
CA GLU A 349 -25.11 -11.47 22.11
C GLU A 349 -26.12 -11.87 21.03
N GLN A 350 -27.11 -11.03 20.73
CA GLN A 350 -28.11 -11.27 19.70
C GLN A 350 -27.49 -11.45 18.30
N ILE A 351 -26.43 -10.68 17.94
CA ILE A 351 -25.74 -10.82 16.66
C ILE A 351 -25.04 -12.19 16.57
N VAL A 352 -24.43 -12.65 17.67
CA VAL A 352 -23.77 -13.96 17.72
C VAL A 352 -24.77 -15.08 17.65
N GLU A 353 -25.84 -15.05 18.47
CA GLU A 353 -26.87 -16.05 18.53
C GLU A 353 -27.66 -16.18 17.22
N SER A 354 -27.97 -15.04 16.60
CA SER A 354 -28.68 -15.02 15.31
C SER A 354 -27.81 -15.36 14.10
N GLY A 355 -26.49 -15.49 14.29
CA GLY A 355 -25.54 -15.73 13.20
C GLY A 355 -25.45 -14.60 12.17
N ARG A 356 -25.91 -13.38 12.50
CA ARG A 356 -25.90 -12.20 11.61
C ARG A 356 -24.50 -11.73 11.26
N ALA A 357 -23.50 -12.06 12.05
CA ALA A 357 -22.11 -11.76 11.76
C ALA A 357 -21.30 -13.03 11.56
N SER A 358 -20.52 -13.07 10.52
CA SER A 358 -19.62 -14.17 10.19
C SER A 358 -18.20 -14.00 10.75
N SER A 359 -17.92 -12.83 11.31
CA SER A 359 -16.60 -12.49 11.85
C SER A 359 -16.69 -11.36 12.88
N ALA A 360 -15.70 -11.29 13.76
CA ALA A 360 -15.57 -10.19 14.73
C ALA A 360 -15.52 -8.79 14.06
N ARG A 361 -15.03 -8.71 12.82
CA ARG A 361 -15.02 -7.47 12.05
C ARG A 361 -16.42 -7.07 11.62
N GLU A 362 -17.19 -8.01 11.10
CA GLU A 362 -18.56 -7.78 10.66
C GLU A 362 -19.47 -7.42 11.86
N ALA A 363 -19.34 -8.12 13.00
CA ALA A 363 -20.04 -7.78 14.24
C ALA A 363 -19.67 -6.37 14.73
N ALA A 364 -18.39 -5.98 14.65
CA ALA A 364 -17.94 -4.65 15.00
C ALA A 364 -18.49 -3.57 14.05
N ASP A 365 -18.61 -3.88 12.77
CA ASP A 365 -19.20 -2.97 11.77
C ASP A 365 -20.72 -2.84 11.96
N LEU A 366 -21.45 -3.90 12.29
CA LEU A 366 -22.88 -3.87 12.61
C LEU A 366 -23.19 -3.04 13.85
N LEU A 367 -22.34 -3.13 14.88
CA LEU A 367 -22.46 -2.36 16.13
C LEU A 367 -21.88 -0.96 16.05
N ASP A 368 -21.26 -0.57 14.93
CA ASP A 368 -20.51 0.68 14.74
C ASP A 368 -19.42 0.91 15.81
N VAL A 369 -18.73 -0.17 16.21
CA VAL A 369 -17.64 -0.13 17.19
C VAL A 369 -16.32 -0.62 16.59
N SER A 370 -15.20 -0.42 17.27
CA SER A 370 -13.94 -1.02 16.87
C SER A 370 -13.85 -2.49 17.28
N THR A 371 -13.17 -3.32 16.51
CA THR A 371 -12.91 -4.74 16.86
C THR A 371 -12.16 -4.88 18.20
N LYS A 372 -11.29 -3.90 18.55
CA LYS A 372 -10.61 -3.84 19.84
C LYS A 372 -11.60 -3.62 20.98
N PHE A 373 -12.56 -2.71 20.79
CA PHE A 373 -13.62 -2.46 21.77
C PHE A 373 -14.55 -3.68 21.90
N LEU A 374 -14.95 -4.29 20.78
CA LEU A 374 -15.77 -5.51 20.79
C LEU A 374 -15.12 -6.64 21.62
N ARG A 375 -13.81 -6.86 21.43
CA ARG A 375 -13.04 -7.82 22.23
C ARG A 375 -13.03 -7.48 23.72
N SER A 376 -12.96 -6.19 24.07
CA SER A 376 -13.03 -5.77 25.47
C SER A 376 -14.43 -5.79 26.06
N LEU A 377 -15.46 -5.78 25.21
CA LEU A 377 -16.87 -5.82 25.61
C LEU A 377 -17.27 -7.21 26.10
N SER A 378 -16.95 -8.25 25.31
CA SER A 378 -17.11 -9.66 25.66
C SER A 378 -16.04 -10.52 24.98
N PRO A 379 -14.96 -10.90 25.70
CA PRO A 379 -13.92 -11.76 25.14
C PRO A 379 -14.46 -13.13 24.70
N THR A 380 -15.42 -13.69 25.45
CA THR A 380 -16.01 -15.01 25.18
C THR A 380 -16.81 -15.03 23.87
N LEU A 381 -17.72 -14.07 23.68
CA LEU A 381 -18.48 -13.96 22.43
C LEU A 381 -17.58 -13.66 21.23
N ASN A 382 -16.54 -12.83 21.44
CA ASN A 382 -15.56 -12.58 20.39
C ASN A 382 -14.80 -13.85 19.99
N GLN A 383 -14.45 -14.71 20.98
CA GLN A 383 -13.78 -15.98 20.70
C GLN A 383 -14.71 -16.94 19.95
N GLN A 384 -15.99 -17.03 20.33
CA GLN A 384 -16.99 -17.84 19.62
C GLN A 384 -17.10 -17.44 18.14
N LEU A 385 -17.10 -16.13 17.82
CA LEU A 385 -17.09 -15.66 16.43
C LEU A 385 -15.82 -16.02 15.68
N VAL A 386 -14.67 -15.94 16.35
CA VAL A 386 -13.39 -16.34 15.75
C VAL A 386 -13.38 -17.82 15.43
N ASP A 387 -13.84 -18.66 16.36
CA ASP A 387 -13.89 -20.12 16.20
C ASP A 387 -14.87 -20.53 15.11
N ALA A 388 -16.08 -19.94 15.10
CA ALA A 388 -17.08 -20.15 14.05
C ALA A 388 -16.56 -19.69 12.67
N GLY A 389 -15.83 -18.59 12.62
CA GLY A 389 -15.19 -18.10 11.41
C GLY A 389 -14.11 -19.06 10.88
N GLN A 390 -13.29 -19.58 11.78
CA GLN A 390 -12.25 -20.57 11.42
C GLN A 390 -12.87 -21.87 10.91
N GLU A 391 -13.92 -22.37 11.56
CA GLU A 391 -14.59 -23.59 11.13
C GLU A 391 -15.26 -23.42 9.77
N ARG A 392 -15.88 -22.26 9.51
CA ARG A 392 -16.41 -21.93 8.18
C ARG A 392 -15.31 -21.93 7.12
N VAL A 393 -14.15 -21.30 7.39
CA VAL A 393 -13.02 -21.31 6.46
C VAL A 393 -12.53 -22.74 6.20
N ARG A 394 -12.44 -23.57 7.25
CA ARG A 394 -12.04 -24.97 7.12
C ARG A 394 -13.06 -25.76 6.27
N ARG A 395 -14.37 -25.56 6.52
CA ARG A 395 -15.42 -26.19 5.74
C ARG A 395 -15.37 -25.80 4.27
N THR A 396 -15.31 -24.50 3.98
CA THR A 396 -15.19 -24.01 2.59
C THR A 396 -13.91 -24.51 1.91
N ALA A 397 -12.81 -24.63 2.66
CA ALA A 397 -11.57 -25.19 2.12
C ALA A 397 -11.71 -26.66 1.76
N ARG A 398 -12.40 -27.47 2.60
CA ARG A 398 -12.70 -28.88 2.32
C ARG A 398 -13.63 -29.01 1.10
N GLU A 399 -14.73 -28.27 1.09
CA GLU A 399 -15.70 -28.26 -0.03
C GLU A 399 -15.00 -27.90 -1.35
N LEU A 400 -14.08 -26.92 -1.33
CA LEU A 400 -13.30 -26.55 -2.51
C LEU A 400 -12.30 -27.64 -2.90
N GLU A 401 -11.72 -28.33 -1.93
CA GLU A 401 -10.77 -29.42 -2.19
C GLU A 401 -11.49 -30.63 -2.77
N ASP A 402 -12.67 -30.96 -2.26
CA ASP A 402 -13.53 -32.03 -2.76
C ASP A 402 -14.00 -31.71 -4.19
N LEU A 403 -14.49 -30.48 -4.43
CA LEU A 403 -14.85 -30.03 -5.77
C LEU A 403 -13.69 -30.15 -6.76
N LYS A 404 -12.50 -29.74 -6.34
CA LYS A 404 -11.29 -29.85 -7.16
C LYS A 404 -10.93 -31.30 -7.44
N PHE A 405 -11.06 -32.16 -6.46
CA PHE A 405 -10.80 -33.58 -6.63
C PHE A 405 -11.79 -34.22 -7.60
N ASP A 406 -13.07 -33.91 -7.49
CA ASP A 406 -14.11 -34.43 -8.37
C ASP A 406 -13.92 -33.99 -9.82
N GLU A 407 -13.60 -32.71 -10.05
CA GLU A 407 -13.32 -32.22 -11.38
C GLU A 407 -12.02 -32.80 -11.96
N PHE A 408 -11.00 -33.02 -11.13
CA PHE A 408 -9.78 -33.71 -11.53
C PHE A 408 -10.03 -35.16 -11.92
N ARG A 409 -10.89 -35.88 -11.16
CA ARG A 409 -11.31 -37.25 -11.46
C ARG A 409 -12.10 -37.33 -12.77
N LYS A 410 -13.09 -36.45 -12.98
CA LYS A 410 -13.86 -36.39 -14.22
C LYS A 410 -12.95 -36.22 -15.45
N SER A 411 -11.94 -35.31 -15.33
CA SER A 411 -10.98 -35.12 -16.42
C SER A 411 -10.06 -36.31 -16.62
N PHE A 412 -9.62 -36.95 -15.56
CA PHE A 412 -8.86 -38.21 -15.64
C PHE A 412 -9.66 -39.30 -16.38
N ASP A 413 -10.90 -39.56 -15.97
CA ASP A 413 -11.77 -40.56 -16.56
C ASP A 413 -12.06 -40.29 -18.03
N ALA A 414 -12.26 -39.01 -18.38
CA ALA A 414 -12.47 -38.59 -19.79
C ALA A 414 -11.25 -38.84 -20.67
N ILE A 415 -10.05 -38.62 -20.15
CA ILE A 415 -8.79 -38.85 -20.89
C ILE A 415 -8.54 -40.36 -21.07
N VAL A 416 -8.81 -41.15 -20.02
CA VAL A 416 -8.71 -42.61 -20.07
C VAL A 416 -9.71 -43.20 -21.06
N ALA A 417 -10.95 -42.71 -21.09
CA ALA A 417 -11.98 -43.14 -22.03
C ALA A 417 -11.61 -42.92 -23.49
N LYS A 418 -10.80 -41.88 -23.75
CA LYS A 418 -10.20 -41.61 -25.08
C LYS A 418 -8.97 -42.48 -25.39
N ARG A 419 -8.64 -43.44 -24.54
CA ARG A 419 -7.43 -44.29 -24.63
C ARG A 419 -6.12 -43.49 -24.64
N GLU A 420 -6.14 -42.32 -24.02
CA GLU A 420 -4.98 -41.45 -23.93
C GLU A 420 -4.31 -41.58 -22.56
N LYS A 421 -3.00 -41.32 -22.49
CA LYS A 421 -2.28 -41.40 -21.21
C LYS A 421 -2.63 -40.21 -20.31
N PRO A 422 -3.21 -40.43 -19.11
CA PRO A 422 -3.57 -39.36 -18.17
C PRO A 422 -2.30 -38.80 -17.51
N VAL A 423 -1.77 -37.73 -18.10
CA VAL A 423 -0.62 -37.00 -17.58
C VAL A 423 -1.11 -35.83 -16.75
N ARG A 424 -0.55 -35.62 -15.57
CA ARG A 424 -0.92 -34.56 -14.63
C ARG A 424 -1.14 -33.18 -15.29
N ARG A 425 -0.22 -32.75 -16.16
CA ARG A 425 -0.30 -31.45 -16.82
C ARG A 425 -1.53 -31.34 -17.72
N ARG A 426 -1.86 -32.40 -18.42
CA ARG A 426 -3.02 -32.44 -19.33
C ARG A 426 -4.33 -32.39 -18.56
N ILE A 427 -4.43 -33.14 -17.45
CA ILE A 427 -5.60 -33.12 -16.58
C ILE A 427 -5.80 -31.71 -15.99
N GLN A 428 -4.73 -31.09 -15.50
CA GLN A 428 -4.78 -29.72 -14.95
C GLN A 428 -5.23 -28.71 -16.00
N GLN A 429 -4.77 -28.85 -17.24
CA GLN A 429 -5.14 -27.98 -18.35
C GLN A 429 -6.62 -28.15 -18.71
N ASP A 430 -7.09 -29.38 -18.88
CA ASP A 430 -8.50 -29.68 -19.18
C ASP A 430 -9.46 -29.17 -18.10
N VAL A 431 -9.13 -29.39 -16.81
CA VAL A 431 -9.94 -28.87 -15.72
C VAL A 431 -9.93 -27.33 -15.72
N PHE A 432 -8.77 -26.72 -15.97
CA PHE A 432 -8.68 -25.26 -16.02
C PHE A 432 -9.50 -24.66 -17.18
N GLU A 433 -9.44 -25.27 -18.36
CA GLU A 433 -10.21 -24.82 -19.52
C GLU A 433 -11.72 -24.93 -19.31
N ARG A 434 -12.20 -26.00 -18.65
CA ARG A 434 -13.63 -26.24 -18.38
C ARG A 434 -14.17 -25.42 -17.19
N THR A 435 -13.40 -25.30 -16.13
CA THR A 435 -13.94 -24.83 -14.83
C THR A 435 -13.23 -23.58 -14.28
N GLY A 436 -12.08 -23.22 -14.84
CA GLY A 436 -11.22 -22.15 -14.31
C GLY A 436 -10.48 -22.56 -13.02
N LEU A 437 -10.60 -23.78 -12.54
CA LEU A 437 -9.93 -24.24 -11.33
C LEU A 437 -8.46 -24.51 -11.57
N SER A 438 -7.60 -23.99 -10.71
CA SER A 438 -6.16 -24.22 -10.75
C SER A 438 -5.68 -25.07 -9.57
N PHE A 439 -4.60 -25.81 -9.78
CA PHE A 439 -4.03 -26.72 -8.77
C PHE A 439 -2.60 -26.34 -8.44
N ARG A 440 -2.24 -26.48 -7.18
CA ARG A 440 -0.82 -26.47 -6.79
C ARG A 440 -0.14 -27.76 -7.29
N TYR A 441 1.13 -27.66 -7.65
CA TYR A 441 1.88 -28.81 -8.18
C TYR A 441 1.80 -30.06 -7.29
N LYS A 442 2.00 -29.92 -5.99
CA LYS A 442 1.90 -31.01 -5.01
C LYS A 442 0.50 -31.56 -4.91
N GLN A 443 -0.52 -30.71 -4.88
CA GLN A 443 -1.94 -31.09 -4.80
C GLN A 443 -2.37 -31.94 -5.99
N ALA A 444 -2.02 -31.53 -7.20
CA ALA A 444 -2.33 -32.31 -8.40
C ALA A 444 -1.59 -33.65 -8.45
N GLY A 445 -0.40 -33.75 -7.84
CA GLY A 445 0.30 -35.03 -7.67
C GLY A 445 -0.49 -35.98 -6.75
N ILE A 446 -0.89 -35.49 -5.58
CA ILE A 446 -1.71 -36.26 -4.62
C ILE A 446 -3.04 -36.71 -5.25
N PHE A 447 -3.70 -35.82 -5.98
CA PHE A 447 -4.95 -36.16 -6.67
C PHE A 447 -4.75 -37.25 -7.72
N LEU A 448 -3.67 -37.18 -8.52
CA LEU A 448 -3.37 -38.19 -9.52
C LEU A 448 -3.13 -39.57 -8.90
N GLU A 449 -2.37 -39.63 -7.83
CA GLU A 449 -2.14 -40.90 -7.09
C GLU A 449 -3.46 -41.45 -6.55
N ARG A 450 -4.27 -40.60 -5.91
CA ARG A 450 -5.58 -41.00 -5.35
C ARG A 450 -6.54 -41.52 -6.44
N VAL A 451 -6.62 -40.85 -7.58
CA VAL A 451 -7.47 -41.27 -8.68
C VAL A 451 -6.99 -42.62 -9.29
N ARG A 452 -5.66 -42.80 -9.43
CA ARG A 452 -5.09 -44.07 -9.89
C ARG A 452 -5.42 -45.23 -8.97
N CYS A 453 -5.28 -45.04 -7.66
CA CYS A 453 -5.70 -46.04 -6.66
C CYS A 453 -7.17 -46.39 -6.78
N LEU A 454 -8.04 -45.40 -6.95
CA LEU A 454 -9.49 -45.61 -7.11
C LEU A 454 -9.84 -46.31 -8.42
N ALA A 455 -9.05 -46.09 -9.48
CA ALA A 455 -9.26 -46.72 -10.79
C ALA A 455 -8.64 -48.13 -10.91
N GLY A 456 -8.02 -48.65 -9.85
CA GLY A 456 -7.34 -49.95 -9.88
C GLY A 456 -6.16 -50.03 -10.83
N VAL A 457 -5.62 -48.87 -11.26
CA VAL A 457 -4.45 -48.79 -12.13
C VAL A 457 -3.22 -48.84 -11.26
N ASP A 458 -2.67 -50.02 -11.06
CA ASP A 458 -1.43 -50.19 -10.28
C ASP A 458 -0.27 -49.33 -10.78
N ALA A 459 0.44 -48.75 -9.84
CA ALA A 459 1.63 -47.93 -10.06
C ALA A 459 2.85 -48.69 -10.61
N SER A 460 2.67 -49.98 -10.94
CA SER A 460 3.77 -50.92 -11.25
C SER A 460 4.30 -50.90 -12.69
N SER A 461 3.72 -50.14 -13.61
CA SER A 461 4.14 -50.14 -15.04
C SER A 461 4.93 -48.91 -15.51
N GLY A 462 5.61 -48.19 -14.62
CA GLY A 462 6.31 -46.96 -14.98
C GLY A 462 7.69 -46.71 -14.34
N ALA A 463 8.24 -47.72 -13.65
CA ALA A 463 9.60 -47.60 -13.07
C ALA A 463 10.68 -48.04 -14.09
N GLY A 464 10.73 -47.36 -15.22
CA GLY A 464 11.86 -47.36 -16.16
C GLY A 464 12.97 -46.47 -15.60
N GLY A 465 14.07 -47.06 -15.15
CA GLY A 465 15.16 -46.48 -14.38
C GLY A 465 15.71 -45.15 -14.89
N ARG A 466 15.80 -44.21 -14.01
CA ARG A 466 16.88 -43.24 -13.98
C ARG A 466 17.68 -43.46 -12.71
N LYS A 467 18.82 -44.15 -12.87
CA LYS A 467 19.89 -44.18 -11.85
C LYS A 467 20.30 -42.73 -11.59
N SER A 468 20.01 -42.22 -10.43
CA SER A 468 20.58 -40.97 -9.93
C SER A 468 21.95 -41.30 -9.29
N GLY A 469 23.01 -41.19 -10.07
CA GLY A 469 24.37 -41.03 -9.56
C GLY A 469 24.53 -39.58 -9.11
N GLY A 470 25.02 -39.39 -7.88
CA GLY A 470 25.43 -38.06 -7.45
C GLY A 470 25.27 -37.85 -5.94
N GLY A 471 26.05 -38.57 -5.16
CA GLY A 471 26.24 -38.31 -3.73
C GLY A 471 26.82 -36.93 -3.50
N ARG A 472 26.07 -36.03 -2.87
CA ARG A 472 26.58 -34.79 -2.28
C ARG A 472 26.93 -35.08 -0.82
N ARG A 473 28.22 -35.25 -0.55
CA ARG A 473 28.82 -35.23 0.79
C ARG A 473 28.45 -33.93 1.48
N ARG A 474 27.76 -34.02 2.63
CA ARG A 474 27.63 -32.92 3.60
C ARG A 474 29.00 -32.63 4.18
N ARG A 475 29.57 -31.46 3.88
CA ARG A 475 30.66 -30.88 4.68
C ARG A 475 30.04 -30.36 5.97
N GLN A 476 30.41 -31.00 7.09
CA GLN A 476 30.32 -30.40 8.42
C GLN A 476 31.43 -29.35 8.51
N GLU A 477 31.06 -28.08 8.58
CA GLU A 477 31.98 -27.02 9.00
C GLU A 477 31.88 -26.84 10.52
N ASN A 478 32.92 -27.26 11.18
CA ASN A 478 33.24 -26.93 12.57
C ASN A 478 33.40 -25.40 12.70
N ARG A 479 32.65 -24.79 13.58
CA ARG A 479 32.94 -23.45 14.10
C ARG A 479 33.80 -23.60 15.35
N PRO A 480 34.94 -22.91 15.44
CA PRO A 480 35.66 -22.80 16.72
C PRO A 480 34.96 -21.79 17.62
N ALA A 481 34.88 -22.11 18.91
CA ALA A 481 34.56 -21.20 19.99
C ALA A 481 35.67 -20.13 20.08
N MET A 482 35.29 -18.88 20.22
CA MET A 482 36.18 -17.83 20.73
C MET A 482 35.59 -17.32 22.05
N ASP A 483 36.48 -17.27 22.99
CA ASP A 483 36.38 -16.72 24.34
C ASP A 483 35.98 -15.22 24.32
#